data_9a26947643b68a9a4583318526e06425
#
_entry.id   9a26947643b68a9a4583318526e06425
#
_cell.length_a   1.000
_cell.length_b   1.000
_cell.length_c   1.000
_cell.angle_alpha   90.00
_cell.angle_beta   90.00
_cell.angle_gamma   90.00
#
_symmetry.space_group_name_H-M   'P 1'
#
loop_
_entity.id
_entity.type
_entity.pdbx_description
1 polymer ?
#
loop_
_entity_poly.entity_id
_entity_poly.type
_entity_poly.pdbx_seq_one_letter_code
_entity_poly.pdbx_strand_id
1 'polypeptide(L)' 'MRFSFKAKNSAGQIREGSIEATSSDVAVQLLQEKNLVPIYVEKQKDVPGII' A
#
# COMPACT_ATOMS: atom_id res chain seq x y z
N MET A 1 -3.50 -10.83 -2.62
CA MET A 1 -2.11 -10.50 -2.35
C MET A 1 -2.04 -9.25 -1.51
N ARG A 2 -1.11 -9.23 -0.60
CA ARG A 2 -0.97 -8.07 0.28
C ARG A 2 0.19 -7.21 -0.19
N PHE A 3 -0.04 -5.91 -0.18
CA PHE A 3 0.96 -4.94 -0.60
C PHE A 3 1.25 -3.98 0.53
N SER A 4 2.53 -3.68 0.72
CA SER A 4 2.95 -2.61 1.62
C SER A 4 2.97 -1.31 0.83
N PHE A 5 2.57 -0.24 1.47
CA PHE A 5 2.55 1.04 0.77
C PHE A 5 3.02 2.15 1.69
N LYS A 6 3.50 3.19 1.05
CA LYS A 6 3.76 4.46 1.71
C LYS A 6 3.10 5.53 0.86
N ALA A 7 2.28 6.33 1.48
CA ALA A 7 1.52 7.34 0.77
C ALA A 7 1.43 8.62 1.58
N LYS A 8 1.11 9.69 0.89
CA LYS A 8 1.01 11.01 1.51
C LYS A 8 -0.41 11.49 1.36
N ASN A 9 -0.99 11.99 2.43
CA ASN A 9 -2.34 12.52 2.34
C ASN A 9 -2.33 14.00 1.96
N SER A 10 -3.51 14.59 1.84
CA SER A 10 -3.61 15.97 1.41
C SER A 10 -3.05 16.95 2.43
N ALA A 11 -2.93 16.54 3.67
CA ALA A 11 -2.35 17.36 4.70
C ALA A 11 -0.81 17.27 4.73
N GLY A 12 -0.24 16.47 3.85
CA GLY A 12 1.20 16.31 3.78
C GLY A 12 1.77 15.28 4.75
N GLN A 13 0.90 14.49 5.37
CA GLN A 13 1.34 13.49 6.32
C GLN A 13 1.62 12.17 5.61
N ILE A 14 2.67 11.50 6.05
CA ILE A 14 3.04 10.21 5.50
C ILE A 14 2.24 9.12 6.20
N ARG A 15 1.63 8.26 5.38
CA ARG A 15 0.88 7.11 5.88
C ARG A 15 1.52 5.84 5.36
N GLU A 16 1.70 4.89 6.24
CA GLU A 16 2.26 3.59 5.89
C GLU A 16 1.32 2.51 6.33
N GLY A 17 1.30 1.44 5.57
CA GLY A 17 0.46 0.32 5.94
C GLY A 17 0.50 -0.75 4.89
N SER A 18 -0.49 -1.63 4.93
CA SER A 18 -0.62 -2.68 3.94
C SER A 18 -2.07 -2.74 3.49
N ILE A 19 -2.26 -3.18 2.26
CA ILE A 19 -3.59 -3.31 1.72
C ILE A 19 -3.66 -4.60 0.90
N GLU A 20 -4.87 -5.11 0.78
CA GLU A 20 -5.12 -6.30 -0.01
C GLU A 20 -5.52 -5.89 -1.41
N ALA A 21 -4.84 -6.43 -2.41
CA ALA A 21 -5.13 -6.12 -3.79
C ALA A 21 -4.68 -7.27 -4.67
N THR A 22 -5.26 -7.35 -5.86
CA THR A 22 -4.88 -8.39 -6.80
C THR A 22 -3.63 -8.02 -7.58
N SER A 23 -3.31 -6.74 -7.63
CA SER A 23 -2.11 -6.27 -8.32
C SER A 23 -1.73 -4.92 -7.76
N SER A 24 -0.52 -4.47 -8.09
CA SER A 24 -0.06 -3.17 -7.63
C SER A 24 -0.90 -2.05 -8.22
N ASP A 25 -1.41 -2.22 -9.43
CA ASP A 25 -2.28 -1.22 -10.04
C ASP A 25 -3.53 -1.03 -9.21
N VAL A 26 -4.12 -2.14 -8.76
CA VAL A 26 -5.30 -2.07 -7.92
C VAL A 26 -4.98 -1.41 -6.59
N ALA A 27 -3.82 -1.74 -6.05
CA ALA A 27 -3.40 -1.13 -4.78
C ALA A 27 -3.29 0.38 -4.92
N VAL A 28 -2.69 0.84 -6.01
CA VAL A 28 -2.56 2.28 -6.25
C VAL A 28 -3.94 2.92 -6.38
N GLN A 29 -4.84 2.27 -7.10
CA GLN A 29 -6.20 2.79 -7.24
C GLN A 29 -6.89 2.94 -5.89
N LEU A 30 -6.75 1.94 -5.04
CA LEU A 30 -7.38 2.00 -3.73
C LEU A 30 -6.83 3.16 -2.90
N LEU A 31 -5.55 3.40 -3.00
CA LEU A 31 -4.94 4.52 -2.29
C LEU A 31 -5.47 5.85 -2.81
N GLN A 32 -5.61 5.96 -4.11
CA GLN A 32 -6.11 7.19 -4.72
C GLN A 32 -7.56 7.45 -4.32
N GLU A 33 -8.34 6.40 -4.17
CA GLU A 33 -9.72 6.56 -3.72
C GLU A 33 -9.80 7.12 -2.31
N LYS A 34 -8.77 6.91 -1.52
CA LYS A 34 -8.71 7.43 -0.17
C LYS A 34 -8.02 8.79 -0.10
N ASN A 35 -7.83 9.41 -1.26
CA ASN A 35 -7.16 10.70 -1.36
C ASN A 35 -5.71 10.63 -0.88
N LEU A 36 -5.09 9.50 -1.11
CA LEU A 36 -3.69 9.30 -0.78
C LEU A 36 -2.86 9.29 -2.04
N VAL A 37 -1.71 9.94 -1.99
CA VAL A 37 -0.78 9.92 -3.09
C VAL A 37 0.27 8.86 -2.78
N PRO A 38 0.27 7.76 -3.52
CA PRO A 38 1.21 6.69 -3.22
C PRO A 38 2.64 7.14 -3.52
N ILE A 39 3.50 6.97 -2.54
CA ILE A 39 4.92 7.22 -2.73
C ILE A 39 5.56 5.97 -3.29
N TYR A 40 5.20 4.82 -2.76
CA TYR A 40 5.57 3.55 -3.35
C TYR A 40 4.61 2.47 -2.89
N VAL A 41 4.54 1.42 -3.68
CA VAL A 41 3.75 0.25 -3.37
C VAL A 41 4.62 -0.95 -3.66
N GLU A 42 4.70 -1.87 -2.71
CA GLU A 42 5.58 -3.02 -2.84
C GLU A 42 4.81 -4.27 -2.46
N LYS A 43 4.98 -5.32 -3.22
CA LYS A 43 4.36 -6.59 -2.92
C LYS A 43 4.98 -7.15 -1.64
N GLN A 44 4.14 -7.39 -0.67
CA GLN A 44 4.60 -7.91 0.61
C GLN A 44 4.88 -9.40 0.46
N LYS A 45 6.05 -9.81 0.84
CA LYS A 45 6.39 -11.22 0.81
C LYS A 45 5.76 -11.92 1.99
N ASP A 46 5.14 -13.04 1.70
CA ASP A 46 4.66 -13.91 2.73
C ASP A 46 5.87 -14.67 3.25
N VAL A 47 6.17 -14.53 4.51
CA VAL A 47 7.30 -15.24 5.09
C VAL A 47 6.74 -16.36 5.95
N PRO A 48 6.61 -17.54 5.35
CA PRO A 48 6.07 -18.68 6.10
C PRO A 48 7.07 -19.20 7.10
N GLY A 49 6.54 -19.84 8.08
CA GLY A 49 7.40 -20.58 8.98
C GLY A 49 8.25 -19.75 9.90
N ILE A 50 7.82 -18.56 10.16
CA ILE A 50 8.50 -17.81 11.17
C ILE A 50 8.14 -18.40 12.51
N ILE A 51 9.10 -18.79 13.19
CA ILE A 51 8.88 -19.39 14.45
C ILE A 51 9.29 -18.47 15.54
#